data_c57ba71fdedf4847d6cfd046b39f7038
#
_entry.id   c57ba71fdedf4847d6cfd046b39f7038
#
_cell.length_a   1.000
_cell.length_b   1.000
_cell.length_c   1.000
_cell.angle_alpha   90.00
_cell.angle_beta   90.00
_cell.angle_gamma   90.00
#
_symmetry.space_group_name_H-M   'P 1'
#
loop_
_entity.id
_entity.type
_entity.pdbx_description
1 polymer ?
#
loop_
_entity_poly.entity_id
_entity_poly.type
_entity_poly.pdbx_seq_one_letter_code
_entity_poly.pdbx_strand_id
1 'polypeptide(L)'
;HADFAAVPVNFWITADEANLDMDRGGLVIWDVPAPMDWNFEKYNVDAAAGREFLAGHAARSTVVPHRANRAVIFDSDLFHETDAINFKDGYLNRRINLTLLYGRRGSAGG
;
A
#
# COMPACT_ATOMS: atom_id res chain seq x y z
N HIS A 1 0.78 6.14 0.00
CA HIS A 1 2.19 6.19 0.36
C HIS A 1 3.09 6.22 -0.85
N ALA A 2 4.27 6.75 -0.67
CA ALA A 2 5.32 6.75 -1.67
C ALA A 2 6.60 6.17 -1.09
N ASP A 3 7.31 5.40 -1.89
CA ASP A 3 8.58 4.79 -1.51
C ASP A 3 9.68 5.27 -2.44
N PHE A 4 10.91 5.35 -1.91
CA PHE A 4 12.07 5.67 -2.74
C PHE A 4 12.55 4.46 -3.56
N ALA A 5 12.17 3.26 -3.16
CA ALA A 5 12.47 2.05 -3.92
C ALA A 5 11.54 1.94 -5.13
N ALA A 6 12.03 1.33 -6.20
CA ALA A 6 11.24 1.10 -7.41
C ALA A 6 10.18 0.02 -7.21
N VAL A 7 10.54 -1.03 -6.48
CA VAL A 7 9.68 -2.20 -6.31
C VAL A 7 9.62 -2.60 -4.83
N PRO A 8 8.51 -2.34 -4.14
CA PRO A 8 8.27 -2.89 -2.82
C PRO A 8 7.71 -4.31 -2.93
N VAL A 9 8.15 -5.16 -2.02
CA VAL A 9 7.57 -6.50 -1.84
C VAL A 9 7.04 -6.57 -0.43
N ASN A 10 5.75 -6.78 -0.29
CA ASN A 10 5.11 -6.91 1.02
C ASN A 10 4.78 -8.37 1.29
N PHE A 11 5.29 -8.89 2.41
CA PHE A 11 4.91 -10.21 2.91
C PHE A 11 4.01 -10.07 4.10
N TRP A 12 2.90 -10.78 4.10
CA TRP A 12 1.95 -10.73 5.21
C TRP A 12 2.10 -11.99 6.06
N ILE A 13 2.25 -11.77 7.37
CA ILE A 13 2.68 -12.80 8.31
C ILE A 13 1.55 -13.25 9.23
N THR A 14 0.70 -12.32 9.66
CA THR A 14 -0.35 -12.62 10.61
C THR A 14 -1.30 -13.69 10.07
N ALA A 15 -1.66 -14.65 10.92
CA ALA A 15 -2.52 -15.76 10.56
C ALA A 15 -3.89 -15.29 10.07
N ASP A 16 -4.48 -16.01 9.13
CA ASP A 16 -5.78 -15.66 8.55
C ASP A 16 -6.90 -15.58 9.60
N GLU A 17 -6.84 -16.43 10.62
CA GLU A 17 -7.84 -16.47 11.68
C GLU A 17 -7.92 -15.17 12.48
N ALA A 18 -6.85 -14.39 12.47
CA ALA A 18 -6.84 -13.09 13.15
C ALA A 18 -7.64 -12.02 12.41
N ASN A 19 -7.84 -12.20 11.11
CA ASN A 19 -8.55 -11.22 10.27
C ASN A 19 -10.06 -11.45 10.36
N LEU A 20 -10.78 -10.46 10.86
CA LEU A 20 -12.24 -10.53 11.01
C LEU A 20 -12.99 -10.20 9.73
N ASP A 21 -12.31 -9.68 8.73
CA ASP A 21 -12.87 -9.40 7.41
C ASP A 21 -11.92 -9.92 6.33
N MET A 22 -12.19 -11.12 5.85
CA MET A 22 -11.30 -11.85 4.93
C MET A 22 -11.20 -11.20 3.55
N ASP A 23 -12.06 -10.28 3.20
CA ASP A 23 -12.01 -9.54 1.94
C ASP A 23 -11.19 -8.26 2.03
N ARG A 24 -10.71 -7.92 3.21
CA ARG A 24 -10.01 -6.67 3.50
C ARG A 24 -8.72 -6.92 4.29
N GLY A 25 -8.14 -5.86 4.78
CA GLY A 25 -7.00 -5.94 5.69
C GLY A 25 -5.62 -5.97 5.03
N GLY A 26 -5.57 -5.88 3.71
CA GLY A 26 -4.33 -5.89 2.95
C GLY A 26 -3.96 -4.52 2.39
N LEU A 27 -3.91 -4.42 1.07
CA LEU A 27 -3.56 -3.21 0.35
C LEU A 27 -4.66 -2.81 -0.63
N VAL A 28 -4.76 -1.51 -0.86
CA VAL A 28 -5.50 -0.94 -1.98
C VAL A 28 -4.50 -0.22 -2.87
N ILE A 29 -4.48 -0.57 -4.15
CA ILE A 29 -3.55 -0.03 -5.12
C ILE A 29 -4.37 0.58 -6.26
N TRP A 30 -4.07 1.83 -6.61
CA TRP A 30 -4.73 2.52 -7.72
C TRP A 30 -3.87 2.47 -8.97
N ASP A 31 -4.53 2.52 -10.12
CA ASP A 31 -3.88 2.42 -11.43
C ASP A 31 -3.31 3.72 -11.96
N VAL A 32 -3.11 4.71 -11.11
CA VAL A 32 -2.48 5.97 -11.47
C VAL A 32 -1.25 6.23 -10.62
N PRO A 33 -0.17 6.73 -11.23
CA PRO A 33 1.00 7.12 -10.47
C PRO A 33 0.75 8.43 -9.72
N ALA A 34 1.47 8.62 -8.63
CA ALA A 34 1.47 9.88 -7.92
C ALA A 34 2.16 10.96 -8.77
N PRO A 35 1.73 12.24 -8.66
CA PRO A 35 2.42 13.32 -9.33
C PRO A 35 3.90 13.40 -8.91
N MET A 36 4.78 13.55 -9.88
CA MET A 36 6.22 13.58 -9.64
C MET A 36 6.67 14.80 -8.83
N ASP A 37 5.89 15.87 -8.85
CA ASP A 37 6.18 17.11 -8.14
C ASP A 37 5.66 17.13 -6.71
N TRP A 38 4.97 16.09 -6.28
CA TRP A 38 4.53 15.99 -4.90
C TRP A 38 5.69 15.62 -4.01
N ASN A 39 5.87 16.36 -2.91
CA ASN A 39 6.85 16.00 -1.92
C ASN A 39 6.32 14.87 -1.02
N PHE A 40 7.22 14.31 -0.24
CA PHE A 40 6.89 13.21 0.66
C PHE A 40 5.74 13.55 1.61
N GLU A 41 5.74 14.77 2.14
CA GLU A 41 4.71 15.19 3.08
C GLU A 41 3.34 15.22 2.43
N LYS A 42 3.22 15.86 1.25
CA LYS A 42 1.95 15.93 0.53
C LYS A 42 1.44 14.55 0.17
N TYR A 43 2.32 13.67 -0.28
CA TYR A 43 1.94 12.32 -0.70
C TYR A 43 1.45 11.46 0.45
N ASN A 44 2.14 11.49 1.59
CA ASN A 44 1.90 10.57 2.68
C ASN A 44 1.03 11.13 3.81
N VAL A 45 0.87 12.44 3.91
CA VAL A 45 0.17 13.08 5.01
C VAL A 45 -1.15 13.71 4.58
N ASP A 46 -1.20 14.29 3.39
CA ASP A 46 -2.39 14.96 2.90
C ASP A 46 -3.35 13.97 2.23
N ALA A 47 -4.18 13.30 3.03
CA ALA A 47 -5.15 12.34 2.53
C ALA A 47 -6.23 12.98 1.66
N ALA A 48 -6.59 14.23 1.92
CA ALA A 48 -7.59 14.94 1.11
C ALA A 48 -7.08 15.20 -0.29
N ALA A 49 -5.82 15.67 -0.42
CA ALA A 49 -5.21 15.89 -1.72
C ALA A 49 -5.10 14.59 -2.52
N GLY A 50 -4.77 13.49 -1.85
CA GLY A 50 -4.71 12.18 -2.50
C GLY A 50 -6.06 11.75 -3.06
N ARG A 51 -7.12 11.91 -2.28
CA ARG A 51 -8.47 11.56 -2.74
C ARG A 51 -8.94 12.44 -3.89
N GLU A 52 -8.68 13.73 -3.84
CA GLU A 52 -9.03 14.64 -4.94
C GLU A 52 -8.29 14.26 -6.22
N PHE A 53 -7.01 13.96 -6.12
CA PHE A 53 -6.21 13.52 -7.25
C PHE A 53 -6.79 12.25 -7.88
N LEU A 54 -7.09 11.24 -7.08
CA LEU A 54 -7.64 9.97 -7.56
C LEU A 54 -9.00 10.17 -8.22
N ALA A 55 -9.87 10.98 -7.62
CA ALA A 55 -11.18 11.27 -8.19
C ALA A 55 -11.08 12.00 -9.52
N GLY A 56 -10.16 12.97 -9.61
CA GLY A 56 -9.96 13.75 -10.84
C GLY A 56 -9.41 12.93 -12.00
N HIS A 57 -8.77 11.82 -11.73
CA HIS A 57 -8.19 10.93 -12.75
C HIS A 57 -9.04 9.68 -13.01
N ALA A 58 -10.23 9.60 -12.41
CA ALA A 58 -11.09 8.42 -12.51
C ALA A 58 -10.32 7.12 -12.24
N ALA A 59 -9.47 7.16 -11.23
CA ALA A 59 -8.59 6.05 -10.89
C ALA A 59 -9.39 4.82 -10.47
N ARG A 60 -8.91 3.65 -10.90
CA ARG A 60 -9.46 2.36 -10.49
C ARG A 60 -8.56 1.75 -9.44
N SER A 61 -9.16 1.14 -8.45
CA SER A 61 -8.43 0.47 -7.39
C SER A 61 -8.49 -1.04 -7.52
N THR A 62 -7.43 -1.69 -7.05
CA THR A 62 -7.39 -3.12 -6.83
C THR A 62 -7.24 -3.36 -5.34
N VAL A 63 -8.16 -4.10 -4.76
CA VAL A 63 -8.08 -4.49 -3.35
C VAL A 63 -7.42 -5.85 -3.27
N VAL A 64 -6.31 -5.94 -2.53
CA VAL A 64 -5.62 -7.20 -2.27
C VAL A 64 -5.86 -7.58 -0.83
N PRO A 65 -6.72 -8.57 -0.56
CA PRO A 65 -7.03 -8.96 0.81
C PRO A 65 -5.83 -9.54 1.53
N HIS A 66 -5.79 -9.36 2.84
CA HIS A 66 -4.77 -9.99 3.66
C HIS A 66 -4.93 -11.51 3.63
N ARG A 67 -3.82 -12.22 3.44
CA ARG A 67 -3.68 -13.66 3.64
C ARG A 67 -2.29 -13.94 4.18
N ALA A 68 -2.19 -14.83 5.14
CA ALA A 68 -0.89 -15.28 5.66
C ALA A 68 -0.04 -15.84 4.51
N ASN A 69 1.23 -15.53 4.52
CA ASN A 69 2.21 -15.96 3.50
C ASN A 69 1.96 -15.41 2.09
N ARG A 70 1.08 -14.45 1.93
CA ARG A 70 0.91 -13.76 0.65
C ARG A 70 2.01 -12.72 0.48
N ALA A 71 2.63 -12.71 -0.68
CA ALA A 71 3.54 -11.65 -1.10
C ALA A 71 2.86 -10.79 -2.15
N VAL A 72 2.97 -9.47 -2.02
CA VAL A 72 2.44 -8.52 -3.00
C VAL A 72 3.59 -7.71 -3.57
N ILE A 73 3.70 -7.71 -4.89
CA ILE A 73 4.74 -6.98 -5.61
C ILE A 73 4.04 -6.01 -6.55
N PHE A 74 4.41 -4.75 -6.48
CA PHE A 74 3.79 -3.72 -7.32
C PHE A 74 4.77 -2.57 -7.60
N ASP A 75 4.39 -1.69 -8.51
CA ASP A 75 5.19 -0.52 -8.85
C ASP A 75 4.98 0.55 -7.78
N SER A 76 6.07 1.00 -7.17
CA SER A 76 6.01 1.99 -6.10
C SER A 76 5.49 3.36 -6.54
N ASP A 77 5.47 3.63 -7.84
CA ASP A 77 4.93 4.89 -8.37
C ASP A 77 3.41 4.97 -8.25
N LEU A 78 2.73 3.85 -8.17
CA LEU A 78 1.28 3.82 -8.06
C LEU A 78 0.82 4.28 -6.68
N PHE A 79 -0.29 5.01 -6.64
CA PHE A 79 -0.94 5.31 -5.37
C PHE A 79 -1.35 4.01 -4.69
N HIS A 80 -1.02 3.89 -3.42
CA HIS A 80 -1.37 2.71 -2.62
C HIS A 80 -1.54 3.09 -1.16
N GLU A 81 -2.35 2.31 -0.46
CA GLU A 81 -2.55 2.50 0.98
C GLU A 81 -2.87 1.18 1.65
N THR A 82 -2.64 1.13 2.95
CA THR A 82 -3.13 0.02 3.77
C THR A 82 -4.65 0.09 3.81
N ASP A 83 -5.30 -1.03 3.53
CA ASP A 83 -6.76 -1.12 3.58
C ASP A 83 -7.26 -1.08 5.04
N ALA A 84 -8.57 -0.95 5.21
CA ALA A 84 -9.19 -0.99 6.53
C ALA A 84 -8.82 -2.28 7.25
N ILE A 85 -8.36 -2.14 8.49
CA ILE A 85 -7.88 -3.26 9.31
C ILE A 85 -8.93 -3.59 10.36
N ASN A 86 -9.37 -4.84 10.38
CA ASN A 86 -10.28 -5.34 11.39
C ASN A 86 -9.80 -6.72 11.85
N PHE A 87 -8.84 -6.70 12.76
CA PHE A 87 -8.21 -7.90 13.30
C PHE A 87 -8.62 -8.10 14.75
N LYS A 88 -8.57 -9.33 15.21
CA LYS A 88 -8.82 -9.66 16.61
C LYS A 88 -7.85 -8.93 17.52
N ASP A 89 -8.29 -8.65 18.74
CA ASP A 89 -7.42 -8.09 19.77
C ASP A 89 -6.33 -9.09 20.16
N GLY A 90 -5.27 -8.55 20.73
CA GLY A 90 -4.18 -9.36 21.25
C GLY A 90 -2.91 -9.27 20.41
N TYR A 91 -1.80 -9.46 21.07
CA TYR A 91 -0.47 -9.29 20.46
C TYR A 91 -0.27 -10.21 19.25
N LEU A 92 -0.68 -11.47 19.34
CA LEU A 92 -0.49 -12.44 18.25
C LEU A 92 -1.42 -12.21 17.07
N ASN A 93 -2.45 -11.39 17.25
CA ASN A 93 -3.43 -11.09 16.19
C ASN A 93 -3.15 -9.78 15.49
N ARG A 94 -2.11 -9.07 15.84
CA ARG A 94 -1.74 -7.82 15.17
C ARG A 94 -1.36 -8.10 13.73
N ARG A 95 -1.85 -7.24 12.83
CA ARG A 95 -1.48 -7.34 11.42
C ARG A 95 -0.01 -6.96 11.27
N ILE A 96 0.79 -7.92 10.82
CA ILE A 96 2.22 -7.73 10.60
C ILE A 96 2.52 -8.00 9.13
N ASN A 97 3.20 -7.06 8.50
CA ASN A 97 3.78 -7.27 7.19
C ASN A 97 5.27 -6.96 7.24
N LEU A 98 6.01 -7.65 6.40
CA LEU A 98 7.42 -7.38 6.17
C LEU A 98 7.55 -6.76 4.80
N THR A 99 8.13 -5.56 4.72
CA THR A 99 8.33 -4.87 3.45
C THR A 99 9.81 -4.94 3.07
N LEU A 100 10.07 -5.45 1.88
CA LEU A 100 11.40 -5.43 1.27
C LEU A 100 11.38 -4.44 0.12
N LEU A 101 12.37 -3.57 0.06
CA LEU A 101 12.43 -2.50 -0.94
C LEU A 101 13.60 -2.76 -1.89
N TYR A 102 13.31 -2.87 -3.18
CA TYR A 102 14.29 -3.16 -4.22
C TYR A 102 14.41 -2.03 -5.22
N GLY A 103 15.64 -1.83 -5.69
CA GLY A 103 15.93 -0.87 -6.73
C GLY A 103 15.78 0.57 -6.28
N ARG A 104 15.92 1.47 -7.25
CA ARG A 104 15.69 2.90 -7.04
C ARG A 104 14.59 3.37 -7.97
N ARG A 105 13.72 4.25 -7.46
CA ARG A 105 12.82 4.96 -8.35
C ARG A 105 13.66 5.70 -9.36
N GLY A 106 13.23 5.60 -10.62
CA GLY A 106 13.95 6.13 -11.74
C GLY A 106 14.05 7.64 -11.76
N SER A 107 14.78 8.20 -10.82
CA SER A 107 15.22 9.56 -10.99
C SER A 107 16.34 9.56 -12.02
N ALA A 108 16.37 10.58 -12.84
CA ALA A 108 17.43 10.76 -13.81
C ALA A 108 18.82 10.84 -13.15
N GLY A 109 18.89 11.02 -11.91
CA GLY A 109 20.13 11.01 -11.19
C GLY A 109 20.58 9.63 -10.81
N GLY A 110 19.75 8.68 -11.08
CA GLY A 110 20.07 7.26 -10.91
C GLY A 110 20.70 6.95 -9.63
#